data_7f39280cc354a5846bb555c2dab196da
#
_entry.id   7f39280cc354a5846bb555c2dab196da
#
_cell.length_a   1.000
_cell.length_b   1.000
_cell.length_c   1.000
_cell.angle_alpha   90.00
_cell.angle_beta   90.00
_cell.angle_gamma   90.00
#
_symmetry.space_group_name_H-M   'P 1'
#
loop_
_entity.id
_entity.type
_entity.pdbx_description
1 polymer ?
#
loop_
_entity_poly.entity_id
_entity_poly.type
_entity_poly.pdbx_seq_one_letter_code
_entity_poly.pdbx_strand_id
1 'polypeptide(L)'
;MNAFDRMHPRIPSPPEAARRPHRAVHHGVELVDDYAWLRADNWQDVMRDPAVLDPEIRAYLEAENAYTQSVMAGTQGLQETLFNEMKARIKEDDSTVPAADGPWEYYTSFVTGGQYPRICRRPRGGGEEQVLLDGNAEAEGKAYWQLGDAMHSPDHRFIAYAVDDKGSELFMVMVRDLATGTDLPDQIPDTRGSVL
;
A
#
# COMPACT_ATOMS: atom_id res chain seq x y z
N MET A 1 -34.46 31.97 -9.88
CA MET A 1 -33.66 30.97 -9.16
C MET A 1 -34.61 30.13 -8.36
N ASN A 2 -34.91 28.92 -8.84
CA ASN A 2 -35.95 28.03 -8.26
C ASN A 2 -35.47 27.49 -6.90
N ALA A 3 -36.45 27.16 -6.01
CA ALA A 3 -36.13 26.58 -4.69
C ALA A 3 -35.33 25.27 -4.80
N PHE A 4 -35.43 24.56 -5.91
CA PHE A 4 -34.67 23.35 -6.24
C PHE A 4 -33.18 23.65 -6.45
N ASP A 5 -32.81 24.81 -7.06
CA ASP A 5 -31.45 25.25 -7.26
C ASP A 5 -30.71 25.66 -5.96
N ARG A 6 -31.48 25.91 -4.89
CA ARG A 6 -30.91 26.26 -3.57
C ARG A 6 -30.59 25.04 -2.70
N MET A 7 -31.17 23.88 -3.02
CA MET A 7 -30.94 22.65 -2.25
C MET A 7 -29.85 21.74 -2.84
N HIS A 8 -29.44 22.00 -4.08
CA HIS A 8 -28.35 21.26 -4.70
C HIS A 8 -27.25 22.22 -5.11
N PRO A 9 -26.14 22.29 -4.39
CA PRO A 9 -24.97 23.02 -4.87
C PRO A 9 -24.66 22.51 -6.28
N ARG A 10 -24.48 23.43 -7.24
CA ARG A 10 -24.11 23.05 -8.61
C ARG A 10 -22.86 22.20 -8.53
N ILE A 11 -22.99 20.96 -8.94
CA ILE A 11 -21.83 20.07 -9.12
C ILE A 11 -20.93 20.76 -10.16
N PRO A 12 -19.65 21.03 -9.86
CA PRO A 12 -18.73 21.61 -10.82
C PRO A 12 -18.61 20.70 -12.06
N SER A 13 -18.24 21.27 -13.20
CA SER A 13 -17.96 20.46 -14.38
C SER A 13 -16.66 19.67 -14.16
N PRO A 14 -16.62 18.39 -14.57
CA PRO A 14 -15.39 17.62 -14.52
C PRO A 14 -14.32 18.23 -15.45
N PRO A 15 -13.03 18.02 -15.19
CA PRO A 15 -11.98 18.35 -16.14
C PRO A 15 -12.17 17.58 -17.45
N GLU A 16 -11.75 18.19 -18.55
CA GLU A 16 -11.79 17.56 -19.86
C GLU A 16 -10.38 17.23 -20.32
N ALA A 17 -10.08 15.95 -20.56
CA ALA A 17 -8.83 15.55 -21.16
C ALA A 17 -8.75 15.97 -22.63
N ALA A 18 -7.61 16.49 -23.05
CA ALA A 18 -7.37 16.85 -24.45
C ALA A 18 -7.41 15.62 -25.34
N ARG A 19 -8.18 15.69 -26.44
CA ARG A 19 -8.22 14.62 -27.44
C ARG A 19 -7.01 14.74 -28.36
N ARG A 20 -6.20 13.66 -28.40
CA ARG A 20 -4.99 13.54 -29.23
C ARG A 20 -5.00 12.16 -29.90
N PRO A 21 -5.61 12.02 -31.08
CA PRO A 21 -5.78 10.70 -31.70
C PRO A 21 -4.44 10.00 -31.90
N HIS A 22 -4.25 8.85 -31.25
CA HIS A 22 -3.15 7.92 -31.46
C HIS A 22 -3.69 6.72 -32.24
N ARG A 23 -3.02 6.37 -33.36
CA ARG A 23 -3.42 5.26 -34.23
C ARG A 23 -2.45 4.12 -34.08
N ALA A 24 -2.97 2.93 -33.83
CA ALA A 24 -2.20 1.69 -33.77
C ALA A 24 -2.91 0.60 -34.60
N VAL A 25 -2.14 -0.25 -35.27
CA VAL A 25 -2.68 -1.39 -36.04
C VAL A 25 -2.34 -2.68 -35.33
N HIS A 26 -3.36 -3.42 -34.89
CA HIS A 26 -3.23 -4.72 -34.25
C HIS A 26 -3.97 -5.77 -35.07
N HIS A 27 -3.26 -6.80 -35.56
CA HIS A 27 -3.84 -7.88 -36.35
C HIS A 27 -4.61 -7.39 -37.60
N GLY A 28 -4.14 -6.28 -38.23
CA GLY A 28 -4.78 -5.69 -39.40
C GLY A 28 -5.98 -4.79 -39.11
N VAL A 29 -6.31 -4.58 -37.85
CA VAL A 29 -7.38 -3.65 -37.41
C VAL A 29 -6.74 -2.37 -36.90
N GLU A 30 -7.15 -1.22 -37.45
CA GLU A 30 -6.76 0.10 -36.93
C GLU A 30 -7.60 0.44 -35.69
N LEU A 31 -6.90 0.76 -34.59
CA LEU A 31 -7.47 1.28 -33.36
C LEU A 31 -7.07 2.75 -33.19
N VAL A 32 -8.03 3.58 -32.77
CA VAL A 32 -7.78 5.00 -32.49
C VAL A 32 -8.08 5.23 -31.00
N ASP A 33 -7.09 5.74 -30.27
CA ASP A 33 -7.22 6.12 -28.88
C ASP A 33 -6.89 7.62 -28.73
N ASP A 34 -7.90 8.42 -28.41
CA ASP A 34 -7.77 9.87 -28.23
C ASP A 34 -7.00 10.23 -26.94
N TYR A 35 -6.84 9.28 -26.02
CA TYR A 35 -6.31 9.50 -24.66
C TYR A 35 -5.06 8.69 -24.36
N ALA A 36 -4.44 8.07 -25.37
CA ALA A 36 -3.20 7.32 -25.21
C ALA A 36 -2.08 8.11 -24.52
N TRP A 37 -2.08 9.45 -24.66
CA TRP A 37 -1.12 10.34 -24.04
C TRP A 37 -1.17 10.38 -22.51
N LEU A 38 -2.30 9.94 -21.89
CA LEU A 38 -2.42 9.81 -20.43
C LEU A 38 -1.65 8.61 -19.86
N ARG A 39 -1.21 7.70 -20.73
CA ARG A 39 -0.34 6.59 -20.34
C ARG A 39 1.11 7.07 -20.40
N ALA A 40 1.78 7.15 -19.25
CA ALA A 40 3.20 7.47 -19.20
C ALA A 40 4.03 6.32 -19.79
N ASP A 41 4.85 6.60 -20.80
CA ASP A 41 5.74 5.59 -21.41
C ASP A 41 6.79 5.10 -20.40
N ASN A 42 7.21 5.97 -19.49
CA ASN A 42 8.13 5.68 -18.39
C ASN A 42 7.41 5.26 -17.09
N TRP A 43 6.24 4.64 -17.19
CA TRP A 43 5.41 4.30 -16.02
C TRP A 43 6.15 3.51 -14.93
N GLN A 44 7.11 2.66 -15.31
CA GLN A 44 7.92 1.90 -14.34
C GLN A 44 8.84 2.79 -13.51
N ASP A 45 9.39 3.85 -14.12
CA ASP A 45 10.20 4.83 -13.40
C ASP A 45 9.31 5.71 -12.52
N VAL A 46 8.12 6.06 -13.00
CA VAL A 46 7.11 6.79 -12.22
C VAL A 46 6.67 6.01 -10.98
N MET A 47 6.55 4.67 -11.09
CA MET A 47 6.24 3.81 -9.93
C MET A 47 7.35 3.85 -8.86
N ARG A 48 8.62 4.00 -9.28
CA ARG A 48 9.76 4.12 -8.36
C ARG A 48 9.94 5.54 -7.81
N ASP A 49 9.68 6.52 -8.65
CA ASP A 49 9.78 7.95 -8.32
C ASP A 49 8.65 8.73 -9.01
N PRO A 50 7.56 9.04 -8.31
CA PRO A 50 6.44 9.80 -8.88
C PRO A 50 6.83 11.19 -9.40
N ALA A 51 8.00 11.75 -9.02
CA ALA A 51 8.42 13.06 -9.47
C ALA A 51 8.74 13.11 -10.98
N VAL A 52 9.08 11.94 -11.58
CA VAL A 52 9.41 11.88 -13.01
C VAL A 52 8.19 11.74 -13.92
N LEU A 53 6.96 11.75 -13.36
CA LEU A 53 5.74 11.77 -14.17
C LEU A 53 5.67 13.02 -15.03
N ASP A 54 5.28 12.85 -16.30
CA ASP A 54 5.06 13.95 -17.22
C ASP A 54 4.20 15.05 -16.58
N PRO A 55 4.63 16.32 -16.62
CA PRO A 55 3.93 17.41 -15.95
C PRO A 55 2.49 17.63 -16.46
N GLU A 56 2.20 17.34 -17.72
CA GLU A 56 0.86 17.49 -18.28
C GLU A 56 -0.08 16.41 -17.79
N ILE A 57 0.39 15.16 -17.73
CA ILE A 57 -0.37 14.05 -17.12
C ILE A 57 -0.64 14.37 -15.65
N ARG A 58 0.38 14.83 -14.92
CA ARG A 58 0.25 15.24 -13.52
C ARG A 58 -0.82 16.30 -13.34
N ALA A 59 -0.76 17.38 -14.13
CA ALA A 59 -1.71 18.48 -14.02
C ALA A 59 -3.17 18.00 -14.25
N TYR A 60 -3.38 17.08 -15.19
CA TYR A 60 -4.70 16.52 -15.44
C TYR A 60 -5.18 15.68 -14.25
N LEU A 61 -4.32 14.80 -13.69
CA LEU A 61 -4.67 13.99 -12.51
C LEU A 61 -4.96 14.85 -11.27
N GLU A 62 -4.20 15.93 -11.07
CA GLU A 62 -4.44 16.87 -9.97
C GLU A 62 -5.78 17.61 -10.14
N ALA A 63 -6.15 17.96 -11.37
CA ALA A 63 -7.45 18.56 -11.66
C ALA A 63 -8.61 17.61 -11.39
N GLU A 64 -8.48 16.31 -11.75
CA GLU A 64 -9.46 15.27 -11.42
C GLU A 64 -9.60 15.08 -9.91
N ASN A 65 -8.48 15.06 -9.17
CA ASN A 65 -8.50 14.97 -7.72
C ASN A 65 -9.20 16.17 -7.08
N ALA A 66 -8.92 17.39 -7.56
CA ALA A 66 -9.57 18.60 -7.08
C ALA A 66 -11.08 18.60 -7.36
N TYR A 67 -11.49 18.14 -8.54
CA TYR A 67 -12.89 17.92 -8.88
C TYR A 67 -13.55 16.95 -7.91
N THR A 68 -12.96 15.77 -7.72
CA THR A 68 -13.47 14.74 -6.80
C THR A 68 -13.62 15.30 -5.38
N GLN A 69 -12.62 16.00 -4.86
CA GLN A 69 -12.68 16.64 -3.55
C GLN A 69 -13.84 17.63 -3.43
N SER A 70 -14.06 18.44 -4.46
CA SER A 70 -15.13 19.45 -4.46
C SER A 70 -16.53 18.80 -4.48
N VAL A 71 -16.70 17.73 -5.26
CA VAL A 71 -17.97 16.98 -5.34
C VAL A 71 -18.26 16.25 -4.03
N MET A 72 -17.23 15.64 -3.44
CA MET A 72 -17.33 14.83 -2.22
C MET A 72 -17.31 15.66 -0.93
N ALA A 73 -17.01 16.97 -0.98
CA ALA A 73 -16.88 17.82 0.20
C ALA A 73 -18.08 17.76 1.15
N GLY A 74 -19.31 17.67 0.61
CA GLY A 74 -20.52 17.59 1.42
C GLY A 74 -20.71 16.27 2.16
N THR A 75 -19.91 15.24 1.86
CA THR A 75 -20.05 13.90 2.46
C THR A 75 -19.02 13.63 3.56
N GLN A 76 -18.12 14.56 3.89
CA GLN A 76 -17.02 14.35 4.84
C GLN A 76 -17.51 13.84 6.21
N GLY A 77 -18.54 14.47 6.78
CA GLY A 77 -19.10 14.03 8.07
C GLY A 77 -19.69 12.62 8.04
N LEU A 78 -20.31 12.23 6.91
CA LEU A 78 -20.81 10.87 6.73
C LEU A 78 -19.65 9.88 6.57
N GLN A 79 -18.61 10.24 5.82
CA GLN A 79 -17.41 9.40 5.67
C GLN A 79 -16.73 9.13 7.01
N GLU A 80 -16.56 10.17 7.84
CA GLU A 80 -15.99 10.03 9.18
C GLU A 80 -16.86 9.12 10.08
N THR A 81 -18.18 9.30 10.06
CA THR A 81 -19.12 8.45 10.79
C THR A 81 -18.99 6.99 10.39
N LEU A 82 -19.05 6.71 9.08
CA LEU A 82 -18.95 5.36 8.54
C LEU A 82 -17.58 4.72 8.82
N PHE A 83 -16.50 5.48 8.69
CA PHE A 83 -15.16 5.01 9.01
C PHE A 83 -15.06 4.59 10.49
N ASN A 84 -15.53 5.42 11.40
CA ASN A 84 -15.49 5.13 12.84
C ASN A 84 -16.38 3.93 13.19
N GLU A 85 -17.57 3.81 12.59
CA GLU A 85 -18.44 2.64 12.78
C GLU A 85 -17.80 1.34 12.27
N MET A 86 -17.15 1.36 11.10
CA MET A 86 -16.47 0.18 10.55
C MET A 86 -15.27 -0.19 11.40
N LYS A 87 -14.44 0.78 11.78
CA LYS A 87 -13.26 0.58 12.64
C LYS A 87 -13.66 0.00 14.00
N ALA A 88 -14.72 0.49 14.61
CA ALA A 88 -15.19 0.02 15.92
C ALA A 88 -15.66 -1.46 15.94
N ARG A 89 -15.89 -2.05 14.76
CA ARG A 89 -16.26 -3.49 14.62
C ARG A 89 -15.06 -4.41 14.53
N ILE A 90 -13.86 -3.86 14.40
CA ILE A 90 -12.61 -4.61 14.26
C ILE A 90 -11.94 -4.65 15.64
N LYS A 91 -11.57 -5.85 16.08
CA LYS A 91 -10.71 -6.00 17.26
C LYS A 91 -9.29 -5.60 16.84
N GLU A 92 -8.78 -4.46 17.35
CA GLU A 92 -7.47 -3.95 16.96
C GLU A 92 -6.31 -4.75 17.56
N ASP A 93 -6.43 -5.24 18.78
CA ASP A 93 -5.44 -6.05 19.52
C ASP A 93 -5.63 -7.54 19.23
N ASP A 94 -5.57 -7.93 18.00
CA ASP A 94 -5.81 -9.30 17.56
C ASP A 94 -4.53 -10.03 17.14
N SER A 95 -4.63 -11.36 17.04
CA SER A 95 -3.53 -12.19 16.55
C SER A 95 -4.06 -13.38 15.76
N THR A 96 -3.25 -13.86 14.82
CA THR A 96 -3.52 -15.15 14.16
C THR A 96 -3.32 -16.30 15.13
N VAL A 97 -3.90 -17.45 14.80
CA VAL A 97 -3.65 -18.69 15.55
C VAL A 97 -2.17 -19.04 15.41
N PRO A 98 -1.45 -19.25 16.53
CA PRO A 98 -0.04 -19.64 16.48
C PRO A 98 0.17 -20.97 15.76
N ALA A 99 1.09 -20.98 14.79
CA ALA A 99 1.50 -22.16 14.03
C ALA A 99 2.80 -22.72 14.62
N ALA A 100 2.77 -24.01 15.00
CA ALA A 100 3.94 -24.66 15.56
C ALA A 100 4.95 -25.04 14.48
N ASP A 101 6.22 -24.65 14.67
CA ASP A 101 7.35 -25.10 13.88
C ASP A 101 8.58 -25.28 14.78
N GLY A 102 9.12 -26.51 14.81
CA GLY A 102 10.20 -26.88 15.72
C GLY A 102 9.91 -26.54 17.19
N PRO A 103 10.80 -25.82 17.88
CA PRO A 103 10.63 -25.42 19.28
C PRO A 103 9.73 -24.18 19.47
N TRP A 104 9.23 -23.59 18.39
CA TRP A 104 8.53 -22.31 18.40
C TRP A 104 7.09 -22.42 17.90
N GLU A 105 6.28 -21.43 18.25
CA GLU A 105 4.98 -21.11 17.67
C GLU A 105 5.06 -19.72 17.06
N TYR A 106 4.75 -19.59 15.77
CA TYR A 106 4.81 -18.34 15.01
C TYR A 106 3.42 -17.79 14.76
N TYR A 107 3.26 -16.47 14.83
CA TYR A 107 1.99 -15.82 14.61
C TYR A 107 2.20 -14.33 14.25
N THR A 108 1.16 -13.76 13.65
CA THR A 108 1.06 -12.32 13.44
C THR A 108 0.21 -11.72 14.53
N SER A 109 0.63 -10.61 15.12
CA SER A 109 -0.17 -9.85 16.08
C SER A 109 -0.33 -8.39 15.64
N PHE A 110 -1.37 -7.75 16.15
CA PHE A 110 -1.64 -6.34 15.95
C PHE A 110 -1.77 -5.68 17.33
N VAL A 111 -1.47 -4.39 17.39
CA VAL A 111 -1.58 -3.60 18.61
C VAL A 111 -2.61 -2.48 18.44
N THR A 112 -3.34 -2.17 19.48
CA THR A 112 -4.32 -1.07 19.46
C THR A 112 -3.67 0.23 19.01
N GLY A 113 -4.27 0.87 18.00
CA GLY A 113 -3.75 2.10 17.40
C GLY A 113 -2.57 1.89 16.44
N GLY A 114 -2.04 0.66 16.33
CA GLY A 114 -1.04 0.29 15.32
C GLY A 114 -1.68 0.18 13.93
N GLN A 115 -0.89 0.46 12.91
CA GLN A 115 -1.32 0.36 11.51
C GLN A 115 -0.80 -0.90 10.83
N TYR A 116 0.31 -1.44 11.33
CA TYR A 116 1.04 -2.53 10.70
C TYR A 116 1.12 -3.77 11.58
N PRO A 117 1.28 -4.97 10.98
CA PRO A 117 1.43 -6.21 11.72
C PRO A 117 2.78 -6.29 12.45
N ARG A 118 2.81 -7.11 13.49
CA ARG A 118 4.01 -7.59 14.15
C ARG A 118 4.15 -9.08 13.87
N ILE A 119 5.29 -9.52 13.40
CA ILE A 119 5.63 -10.93 13.27
C ILE A 119 6.27 -11.39 14.56
N CYS A 120 5.65 -12.37 15.19
CA CYS A 120 5.99 -12.83 16.53
C CYS A 120 6.26 -14.32 16.58
N ARG A 121 7.02 -14.76 17.59
CA ARG A 121 7.12 -16.16 18.01
C ARG A 121 7.14 -16.27 19.52
N ARG A 122 6.82 -17.45 20.01
CA ARG A 122 7.00 -17.84 21.42
C ARG A 122 7.45 -19.29 21.51
N PRO A 123 8.05 -19.74 22.64
CA PRO A 123 8.35 -21.14 22.85
C PRO A 123 7.11 -22.01 22.75
N ARG A 124 7.23 -23.18 22.14
CA ARG A 124 6.13 -24.14 22.00
C ARG A 124 5.64 -24.58 23.38
N GLY A 125 4.32 -24.51 23.57
CA GLY A 125 3.70 -24.79 24.88
C GLY A 125 3.60 -23.58 25.82
N GLY A 126 3.96 -22.40 25.32
CA GLY A 126 3.85 -21.13 26.06
C GLY A 126 5.20 -20.59 26.51
N GLY A 127 5.23 -19.30 26.77
CA GLY A 127 6.42 -18.57 27.20
C GLY A 127 6.39 -17.12 26.77
N GLU A 128 7.50 -16.41 26.92
CA GLU A 128 7.62 -15.00 26.57
C GLU A 128 7.56 -14.81 25.04
N GLU A 129 6.76 -13.83 24.62
CA GLU A 129 6.68 -13.39 23.23
C GLU A 129 8.00 -12.75 22.78
N GLN A 130 8.46 -13.13 21.60
CA GLN A 130 9.54 -12.48 20.88
C GLN A 130 8.98 -11.82 19.62
N VAL A 131 9.10 -10.50 19.52
CA VAL A 131 8.78 -9.77 18.30
C VAL A 131 9.98 -9.86 17.36
N LEU A 132 9.78 -10.49 16.22
CA LEU A 132 10.80 -10.70 15.19
C LEU A 132 10.89 -9.51 14.23
N LEU A 133 9.72 -8.94 13.90
CA LEU A 133 9.57 -7.77 13.05
C LEU A 133 8.37 -6.96 13.54
N ASP A 134 8.58 -5.69 13.89
CA ASP A 134 7.50 -4.76 14.24
C ASP A 134 7.28 -3.79 13.07
N GLY A 135 6.20 -4.00 12.30
CA GLY A 135 5.88 -3.16 11.16
C GLY A 135 5.64 -1.71 11.51
N ASN A 136 5.17 -1.41 12.73
CA ASN A 136 4.96 -0.02 13.16
C ASN A 136 6.30 0.69 13.40
N ALA A 137 7.29 0.00 13.98
CA ALA A 137 8.64 0.54 14.17
C ALA A 137 9.38 0.69 12.82
N GLU A 138 9.22 -0.30 11.92
CA GLU A 138 9.83 -0.25 10.58
C GLU A 138 9.25 0.88 9.71
N ALA A 139 8.00 1.25 9.92
CA ALA A 139 7.32 2.32 9.18
C ALA A 139 7.62 3.73 9.72
N GLU A 140 8.26 3.84 10.89
CA GLU A 140 8.51 5.15 11.51
C GLU A 140 9.34 6.06 10.61
N GLY A 141 8.84 7.28 10.38
CA GLY A 141 9.48 8.29 9.53
C GLY A 141 9.37 8.04 8.02
N LYS A 142 8.67 6.99 7.58
CA LYS A 142 8.43 6.71 6.16
C LYS A 142 7.08 7.25 5.71
N ALA A 143 7.00 7.75 4.48
CA ALA A 143 5.74 8.20 3.88
C ALA A 143 4.82 7.03 3.52
N TYR A 144 5.39 5.87 3.26
CA TYR A 144 4.71 4.62 2.93
C TYR A 144 5.51 3.44 3.46
N TRP A 145 4.83 2.39 3.89
CA TRP A 145 5.45 1.11 4.24
C TRP A 145 4.44 -0.02 4.08
N GLN A 146 4.87 -1.12 3.51
CA GLN A 146 4.07 -2.33 3.36
C GLN A 146 4.94 -3.56 3.51
N LEU A 147 4.52 -4.49 4.36
CA LEU A 147 5.07 -5.84 4.42
C LEU A 147 4.43 -6.69 3.32
N GLY A 148 5.22 -7.25 2.43
CA GLY A 148 4.76 -8.21 1.44
C GLY A 148 4.65 -9.61 2.05
N ASP A 149 5.75 -10.10 2.63
CA ASP A 149 5.83 -11.42 3.23
C ASP A 149 6.96 -11.47 4.26
N ALA A 150 6.91 -12.46 5.16
CA ALA A 150 7.98 -12.73 6.13
C ALA A 150 8.04 -14.22 6.46
N MET A 151 9.24 -14.80 6.38
CA MET A 151 9.49 -16.22 6.63
C MET A 151 10.75 -16.41 7.48
N HIS A 152 10.65 -17.23 8.51
CA HIS A 152 11.82 -17.61 9.31
C HIS A 152 12.64 -18.72 8.63
N SER A 153 13.94 -18.77 8.91
CA SER A 153 14.80 -19.85 8.42
C SER A 153 14.51 -21.18 9.15
N PRO A 154 14.81 -22.34 8.52
CA PRO A 154 14.58 -23.66 9.14
C PRO A 154 15.33 -23.88 10.46
N ASP A 155 16.43 -23.20 10.70
CA ASP A 155 17.17 -23.22 11.96
C ASP A 155 16.67 -22.18 12.98
N HIS A 156 15.59 -21.44 12.64
CA HIS A 156 14.93 -20.40 13.47
C HIS A 156 15.84 -19.24 13.87
N ARG A 157 16.97 -19.05 13.18
CA ARG A 157 17.96 -18.01 13.47
C ARG A 157 17.69 -16.72 12.74
N PHE A 158 17.15 -16.79 11.55
CA PHE A 158 16.91 -15.63 10.69
C PHE A 158 15.44 -15.46 10.36
N ILE A 159 15.06 -14.26 9.96
CA ILE A 159 13.80 -13.97 9.27
C ILE A 159 14.10 -13.22 7.97
N ALA A 160 13.66 -13.77 6.84
CA ALA A 160 13.61 -13.05 5.57
C ALA A 160 12.28 -12.30 5.49
N TYR A 161 12.29 -11.08 5.01
CA TYR A 161 11.07 -10.28 4.86
C TYR A 161 11.19 -9.33 3.67
N ALA A 162 10.05 -9.08 3.03
CA ALA A 162 9.95 -8.23 1.86
C ALA A 162 9.16 -6.97 2.18
N VAL A 163 9.70 -5.80 1.87
CA VAL A 163 9.03 -4.51 2.13
C VAL A 163 9.00 -3.63 0.88
N ASP A 164 7.88 -2.90 0.71
CA ASP A 164 7.76 -1.77 -0.19
C ASP A 164 7.63 -0.50 0.65
N ASP A 165 8.55 0.44 0.49
CA ASP A 165 8.56 1.71 1.20
C ASP A 165 8.22 2.91 0.29
N LYS A 166 7.73 2.63 -0.94
CA LYS A 166 7.41 3.63 -1.96
C LYS A 166 5.99 3.56 -2.51
N GLY A 167 5.29 2.43 -2.31
CA GLY A 167 4.00 2.16 -2.96
C GLY A 167 4.15 1.75 -4.43
N SER A 168 5.31 1.20 -4.78
CA SER A 168 5.66 0.81 -6.15
C SER A 168 5.24 -0.61 -6.52
N GLU A 169 4.81 -1.42 -5.54
CA GLU A 169 4.61 -2.88 -5.67
C GLU A 169 5.90 -3.63 -6.07
N LEU A 170 7.04 -2.98 -5.87
CA LEU A 170 8.37 -3.56 -5.98
C LEU A 170 8.99 -3.61 -4.59
N PHE A 171 9.27 -4.81 -4.13
CA PHE A 171 9.69 -5.08 -2.77
C PHE A 171 11.21 -5.29 -2.69
N MET A 172 11.78 -4.81 -1.60
CA MET A 172 13.13 -5.14 -1.18
C MET A 172 13.08 -6.31 -0.21
N VAL A 173 13.77 -7.42 -0.53
CA VAL A 173 13.94 -8.53 0.41
C VAL A 173 15.17 -8.29 1.25
N MET A 174 15.01 -8.42 2.56
CA MET A 174 16.04 -8.31 3.57
C MET A 174 16.03 -9.52 4.48
N VAL A 175 17.13 -9.75 5.19
CA VAL A 175 17.27 -10.86 6.16
C VAL A 175 17.78 -10.31 7.48
N ARG A 176 17.05 -10.58 8.56
CA ARG A 176 17.41 -10.19 9.93
C ARG A 176 17.96 -11.38 10.72
N ASP A 177 19.09 -11.21 11.39
CA ASP A 177 19.58 -12.14 12.39
C ASP A 177 18.80 -11.91 13.70
N LEU A 178 18.04 -12.91 14.14
CA LEU A 178 17.18 -12.82 15.31
C LEU A 178 17.95 -12.83 16.64
N ALA A 179 19.22 -13.22 16.64
CA ALA A 179 20.06 -13.18 17.84
C ALA A 179 20.56 -11.76 18.12
N THR A 180 20.80 -10.98 17.07
CA THR A 180 21.32 -9.60 17.16
C THR A 180 20.24 -8.55 16.95
N GLY A 181 19.12 -8.90 16.30
CA GLY A 181 18.07 -7.98 15.88
C GLY A 181 18.50 -7.06 14.73
N THR A 182 19.59 -7.39 14.01
CA THR A 182 20.14 -6.56 12.93
C THR A 182 19.97 -7.22 11.58
N ASP A 183 19.73 -6.40 10.55
CA ASP A 183 19.66 -6.87 9.18
C ASP A 183 21.05 -7.18 8.62
N LEU A 184 21.13 -8.25 7.83
CA LEU A 184 22.31 -8.56 7.04
C LEU A 184 22.50 -7.51 5.93
N PRO A 185 23.72 -7.31 5.44
CA PRO A 185 24.00 -6.32 4.41
C PRO A 185 23.43 -6.69 3.04
N ASP A 186 23.08 -7.97 2.85
CA ASP A 186 22.53 -8.47 1.59
C ASP A 186 21.08 -8.02 1.41
N GLN A 187 20.80 -7.43 0.24
CA GLN A 187 19.46 -6.96 -0.13
C GLN A 187 19.14 -7.39 -1.56
N ILE A 188 17.90 -7.82 -1.80
CA ILE A 188 17.42 -8.20 -3.15
C ILE A 188 16.31 -7.24 -3.54
N PRO A 189 16.59 -6.26 -4.41
CA PRO A 189 15.60 -5.28 -4.86
C PRO A 189 14.66 -5.83 -5.93
N ASP A 190 13.60 -5.07 -6.21
CA ASP A 190 12.68 -5.25 -7.33
C ASP A 190 11.99 -6.64 -7.36
N THR A 191 11.74 -7.21 -6.19
CA THR A 191 11.01 -8.48 -6.05
C THR A 191 9.49 -8.27 -6.05
N ARG A 192 8.72 -9.37 -6.06
CA ARG A 192 7.25 -9.33 -5.98
C ARG A 192 6.70 -9.49 -4.57
N GLY A 193 7.54 -9.43 -3.56
CA GLY A 193 7.13 -9.40 -2.17
C GLY A 193 6.94 -10.77 -1.51
N SER A 194 7.21 -11.87 -2.21
CA SER A 194 7.23 -13.23 -1.62
C SER A 194 8.62 -13.60 -1.16
N VAL A 195 8.70 -14.30 -0.03
CA VAL A 195 9.92 -14.95 0.50
C VAL A 195 9.58 -16.42 0.78
N LEU A 196 10.35 -17.34 0.18
CA LEU A 196 10.17 -18.81 0.29
C LEU A 196 11.48 -19.46 0.71
#